data_1f9f55d8f83d1d68546c01ba7716a7da
#
_entry.id   1f9f55d8f83d1d68546c01ba7716a7da
#
_cell.length_a   1.000
_cell.length_b   1.000
_cell.length_c   1.000
_cell.angle_alpha   90.00
_cell.angle_beta   90.00
_cell.angle_gamma   90.00
#
_symmetry.space_group_name_H-M   'P 1'
#
loop_
_entity.id
_entity.type
_entity.pdbx_description
1 polymer ?
#
loop_
_entity_poly.entity_id
_entity_poly.type
_entity_poly.pdbx_seq_one_letter_code
_entity_poly.pdbx_strand_id
1 'polypeptide(L)'
;MIVGNSWEQNLDRIKSEEDLVKKIKLIMECFLLTFSIEEAMLFRYSPIDHLAEGIVCANTNEFKCISSIRDDVTTIPAIFEAIQKKSAQYFESNDFHLNIPRKYIIAENQNSLLVVPITFNHVVVGYFLGTHFHKNFDPQLLMEANLFSSQVGEMLFNHPCYVENNEIKLSKREFEVMKCVAFGYSSKQIAHLLEISETTIKQYIKSVMSKTNTSNRTHAVAFLFQKRILT
;
A
#
# COMPACT_ATOMS: atom_id res chain seq x y z
N MET A 1 3.46 -23.11 0.09
CA MET A 1 4.85 -23.36 -0.34
C MET A 1 4.93 -22.98 -1.79
N ILE A 2 5.86 -22.08 -2.15
CA ILE A 2 6.06 -21.62 -3.53
C ILE A 2 6.72 -22.74 -4.32
N VAL A 3 6.24 -22.98 -5.54
CA VAL A 3 6.72 -24.05 -6.43
C VAL A 3 7.53 -23.41 -7.55
N GLY A 4 8.83 -23.68 -7.61
CA GLY A 4 9.74 -23.19 -8.64
C GLY A 4 10.31 -21.79 -8.37
N ASN A 5 11.35 -21.43 -9.13
CA ASN A 5 12.07 -20.15 -8.98
C ASN A 5 11.46 -19.00 -9.83
N SER A 6 10.45 -19.27 -10.66
CA SER A 6 9.78 -18.25 -11.47
C SER A 6 8.49 -17.79 -10.79
N TRP A 7 8.32 -16.48 -10.68
CA TRP A 7 7.09 -15.86 -10.14
C TRP A 7 5.86 -16.18 -11.00
N GLU A 8 6.03 -16.39 -12.30
CA GLU A 8 4.95 -16.71 -13.24
C GLU A 8 4.22 -18.01 -12.87
N GLN A 9 4.94 -19.01 -12.36
CA GLN A 9 4.36 -20.28 -11.92
C GLN A 9 3.49 -20.16 -10.66
N ASN A 10 3.66 -19.09 -9.90
CA ASN A 10 2.92 -18.81 -8.68
C ASN A 10 1.80 -17.79 -8.85
N LEU A 11 1.68 -17.19 -10.05
CA LEU A 11 0.72 -16.12 -10.35
C LEU A 11 -0.73 -16.50 -10.01
N ASP A 12 -1.19 -17.65 -10.49
CA ASP A 12 -2.58 -18.08 -10.31
C ASP A 12 -2.90 -18.33 -8.83
N ARG A 13 -1.93 -18.85 -8.10
CA ARG A 13 -2.06 -19.06 -6.67
C ARG A 13 -2.14 -17.74 -5.90
N ILE A 14 -1.28 -16.76 -6.24
CA ILE A 14 -1.31 -15.44 -5.63
C ILE A 14 -2.63 -14.74 -5.97
N LYS A 15 -3.10 -14.83 -7.22
CA LYS A 15 -4.37 -14.25 -7.66
C LYS A 15 -5.57 -14.83 -6.90
N SER A 16 -5.59 -16.15 -6.70
CA SER A 16 -6.71 -16.86 -6.05
C SER A 16 -6.74 -16.70 -4.52
N GLU A 17 -5.70 -16.17 -3.88
CA GLU A 17 -5.71 -15.92 -2.44
C GLU A 17 -6.61 -14.74 -2.11
N GLU A 18 -7.63 -14.96 -1.28
CA GLU A 18 -8.60 -13.93 -0.87
C GLU A 18 -8.15 -13.14 0.37
N ASP A 19 -7.34 -13.75 1.23
CA ASP A 19 -6.79 -13.09 2.41
C ASP A 19 -5.63 -12.18 2.00
N LEU A 20 -5.79 -10.87 2.20
CA LEU A 20 -4.79 -9.87 1.80
C LEU A 20 -3.44 -10.09 2.49
N VAL A 21 -3.43 -10.49 3.76
CA VAL A 21 -2.19 -10.71 4.52
C VAL A 21 -1.44 -11.91 3.96
N LYS A 22 -2.16 -13.01 3.67
CA LYS A 22 -1.57 -14.19 3.03
C LYS A 22 -1.12 -13.88 1.60
N LYS A 23 -1.88 -13.10 0.85
CA LYS A 23 -1.52 -12.65 -0.51
C LYS A 23 -0.21 -11.87 -0.48
N ILE A 24 -0.08 -10.87 0.40
CA ILE A 24 1.16 -10.09 0.58
C ILE A 24 2.32 -11.02 0.95
N LYS A 25 2.11 -11.99 1.84
CA LYS A 25 3.12 -12.96 2.21
C LYS A 25 3.61 -13.76 0.99
N LEU A 26 2.71 -14.30 0.17
CA LEU A 26 3.05 -15.03 -1.05
C LEU A 26 3.81 -14.15 -2.05
N ILE A 27 3.41 -12.89 -2.21
CA ILE A 27 4.09 -11.92 -3.06
C ILE A 27 5.53 -11.70 -2.58
N MET A 28 5.74 -11.49 -1.27
CA MET A 28 7.06 -11.27 -0.69
C MET A 28 7.96 -12.50 -0.82
N GLU A 29 7.44 -13.70 -0.53
CA GLU A 29 8.16 -14.96 -0.74
C GLU A 29 8.58 -15.12 -2.20
N CYS A 30 7.68 -14.81 -3.12
CA CYS A 30 7.93 -14.87 -4.55
C CYS A 30 9.02 -13.88 -4.97
N PHE A 31 8.98 -12.65 -4.48
CA PHE A 31 9.97 -11.61 -4.74
C PHE A 31 11.37 -12.03 -4.25
N LEU A 32 11.49 -12.50 -3.00
CA LEU A 32 12.75 -12.97 -2.42
C LEU A 32 13.40 -14.07 -3.27
N LEU A 33 12.60 -15.08 -3.67
CA LEU A 33 13.09 -16.24 -4.43
C LEU A 33 13.46 -15.88 -5.86
N THR A 34 12.62 -15.10 -6.55
CA THR A 34 12.83 -14.75 -7.96
C THR A 34 14.11 -13.93 -8.12
N PHE A 35 14.31 -12.94 -7.26
CA PHE A 35 15.45 -12.02 -7.37
C PHE A 35 16.66 -12.45 -6.53
N SER A 36 16.61 -13.63 -5.89
CA SER A 36 17.69 -14.16 -5.05
C SER A 36 18.16 -13.15 -3.99
N ILE A 37 17.19 -12.55 -3.28
CA ILE A 37 17.36 -11.51 -2.29
C ILE A 37 17.18 -12.12 -0.90
N GLU A 38 18.03 -11.74 0.07
CA GLU A 38 17.90 -12.21 1.46
C GLU A 38 16.83 -11.45 2.24
N GLU A 39 16.72 -10.13 1.99
CA GLU A 39 15.76 -9.29 2.68
C GLU A 39 15.05 -8.36 1.71
N ALA A 40 13.74 -8.29 1.85
CA ALA A 40 12.88 -7.41 1.07
C ALA A 40 11.88 -6.65 1.95
N MET A 41 11.58 -5.43 1.56
CA MET A 41 10.58 -4.59 2.22
C MET A 41 9.55 -4.14 1.20
N LEU A 42 8.29 -4.06 1.63
CA LEU A 42 7.18 -3.52 0.84
C LEU A 42 6.68 -2.24 1.49
N PHE A 43 6.58 -1.20 0.68
CA PHE A 43 6.05 0.10 1.07
C PHE A 43 4.84 0.47 0.23
N ARG A 44 3.86 1.14 0.83
CA ARG A 44 2.90 1.92 0.06
C ARG A 44 3.43 3.33 -0.13
N TYR A 45 3.01 3.97 -1.20
CA TYR A 45 3.43 5.31 -1.57
C TYR A 45 2.23 6.17 -1.97
N SER A 46 2.22 7.39 -1.50
CA SER A 46 1.26 8.42 -1.87
C SER A 46 1.92 9.44 -2.81
N PRO A 47 1.46 9.54 -4.06
CA PRO A 47 2.03 10.50 -5.01
C PRO A 47 1.61 11.96 -4.72
N ILE A 48 0.67 12.20 -3.79
CA ILE A 48 0.16 13.54 -3.46
C ILE A 48 1.15 14.29 -2.57
N ASP A 49 1.66 13.62 -1.55
CA ASP A 49 2.54 14.19 -0.53
C ASP A 49 3.92 13.53 -0.49
N HIS A 50 4.20 12.64 -1.47
CA HIS A 50 5.44 11.87 -1.57
C HIS A 50 5.76 11.02 -0.32
N LEU A 51 4.77 10.74 0.51
CA LEU A 51 4.94 9.96 1.72
C LEU A 51 4.93 8.46 1.40
N ALA A 52 5.92 7.75 1.94
CA ALA A 52 5.93 6.29 1.99
C ALA A 52 5.65 5.79 3.40
N GLU A 53 4.94 4.66 3.48
CA GLU A 53 4.68 3.94 4.73
C GLU A 53 5.01 2.47 4.54
N GLY A 54 5.81 1.92 5.46
CA GLY A 54 6.17 0.52 5.46
C GLY A 54 4.97 -0.39 5.68
N ILE A 55 4.93 -1.51 4.99
CA ILE A 55 3.90 -2.54 5.18
C ILE A 55 4.54 -3.74 5.87
N VAL A 56 5.53 -4.34 5.24
CA VAL A 56 6.18 -5.55 5.71
C VAL A 56 7.65 -5.58 5.32
N CYS A 57 8.48 -6.09 6.22
CA CYS A 57 9.83 -6.56 5.95
C CYS A 57 9.81 -8.08 6.01
N ALA A 58 10.42 -8.73 5.03
CA ALA A 58 10.47 -10.17 4.90
C ALA A 58 11.89 -10.64 4.61
N ASN A 59 12.29 -11.71 5.25
CA ASN A 59 13.45 -12.52 4.91
C ASN A 59 13.06 -14.01 4.90
N THR A 60 14.02 -14.90 4.68
CA THR A 60 13.76 -16.36 4.62
C THR A 60 13.12 -16.93 5.88
N ASN A 61 13.27 -16.27 7.03
CA ASN A 61 12.88 -16.79 8.34
C ASN A 61 11.75 -16.01 8.99
N GLU A 62 11.55 -14.73 8.65
CA GLU A 62 10.69 -13.82 9.39
C GLU A 62 9.89 -12.90 8.46
N PHE A 63 8.64 -12.61 8.88
CA PHE A 63 7.79 -11.55 8.33
C PHE A 63 7.44 -10.57 9.45
N LYS A 64 7.90 -9.34 9.32
CA LYS A 64 7.73 -8.30 10.32
C LYS A 64 6.95 -7.12 9.77
N CYS A 65 5.93 -6.68 10.49
CA CYS A 65 5.23 -5.42 10.18
C CYS A 65 6.17 -4.23 10.43
N ILE A 66 6.26 -3.31 9.46
CA ILE A 66 7.10 -2.12 9.52
C ILE A 66 6.30 -0.82 9.36
N SER A 67 5.03 -0.82 9.73
CA SER A 67 4.12 0.34 9.61
C SER A 67 4.54 1.58 10.41
N SER A 68 5.48 1.45 11.33
CA SER A 68 6.09 2.57 12.03
C SER A 68 7.07 3.38 11.17
N ILE A 69 7.55 2.82 10.06
CA ILE A 69 8.44 3.50 9.13
C ILE A 69 7.60 4.37 8.21
N ARG A 70 7.80 5.69 8.31
CA ARG A 70 7.17 6.68 7.44
C ARG A 70 8.22 7.68 7.01
N ASP A 71 8.34 7.91 5.71
CA ASP A 71 9.36 8.80 5.16
C ASP A 71 8.85 9.57 3.94
N ASP A 72 9.34 10.80 3.83
CA ASP A 72 9.25 11.58 2.60
C ASP A 72 10.25 11.03 1.59
N VAL A 73 9.75 10.42 0.54
CA VAL A 73 10.54 9.75 -0.50
C VAL A 73 11.46 10.73 -1.24
N THR A 74 11.12 12.01 -1.31
CA THR A 74 11.96 13.04 -1.95
C THR A 74 13.29 13.22 -1.27
N THR A 75 13.42 12.79 0.00
CA THR A 75 14.66 12.82 0.78
C THR A 75 15.57 11.63 0.53
N ILE A 76 15.13 10.64 -0.30
CA ILE A 76 15.84 9.40 -0.59
C ILE A 76 16.05 9.28 -2.10
N PRO A 77 17.15 9.80 -2.65
CA PRO A 77 17.36 9.93 -4.09
C PRO A 77 17.13 8.63 -4.88
N ALA A 78 17.64 7.49 -4.40
CA ALA A 78 17.48 6.20 -5.06
C ALA A 78 16.01 5.79 -5.24
N ILE A 79 15.19 5.96 -4.20
CA ILE A 79 13.78 5.61 -4.25
C ILE A 79 13.02 6.62 -5.12
N PHE A 80 13.30 7.92 -4.94
CA PHE A 80 12.66 8.97 -5.71
C PHE A 80 12.93 8.84 -7.22
N GLU A 81 14.17 8.52 -7.60
CA GLU A 81 14.56 8.28 -9.00
C GLU A 81 13.78 7.11 -9.60
N ALA A 82 13.69 5.98 -8.91
CA ALA A 82 12.94 4.82 -9.38
C ALA A 82 11.44 5.13 -9.56
N ILE A 83 10.85 5.88 -8.62
CA ILE A 83 9.45 6.31 -8.67
C ILE A 83 9.22 7.25 -9.85
N GLN A 84 10.08 8.23 -10.09
CA GLN A 84 9.98 9.16 -11.21
C GLN A 84 10.10 8.45 -12.56
N LYS A 85 11.05 7.53 -12.69
CA LYS A 85 11.21 6.71 -13.89
C LYS A 85 10.12 5.64 -14.05
N LYS A 86 9.36 5.34 -12.98
CA LYS A 86 8.38 4.24 -12.92
C LYS A 86 8.97 2.90 -13.36
N SER A 87 10.21 2.68 -13.02
CA SER A 87 10.96 1.49 -13.42
C SER A 87 11.93 1.05 -12.35
N ALA A 88 12.16 -0.25 -12.28
CA ALA A 88 13.12 -0.85 -11.38
C ALA A 88 14.52 -0.24 -11.58
N GLN A 89 15.19 0.06 -10.48
CA GLN A 89 16.55 0.59 -10.45
C GLN A 89 17.39 -0.22 -9.48
N TYR A 90 18.63 -0.47 -9.87
CA TYR A 90 19.61 -1.16 -9.05
C TYR A 90 20.79 -0.24 -8.78
N PHE A 91 21.19 -0.15 -7.52
CA PHE A 91 22.28 0.69 -7.03
C PHE A 91 23.33 -0.19 -6.36
N GLU A 92 24.57 -0.05 -6.75
CA GLU A 92 25.69 -0.85 -6.26
C GLU A 92 26.74 0.02 -5.54
N SER A 93 27.44 -0.55 -4.60
CA SER A 93 28.54 -0.04 -3.74
C SER A 93 28.87 1.46 -3.77
N ASN A 94 29.35 1.96 -4.90
CA ASN A 94 29.83 3.35 -4.98
C ASN A 94 28.68 4.36 -5.03
N ASP A 95 27.55 3.97 -5.66
CA ASP A 95 26.37 4.83 -5.82
C ASP A 95 25.40 4.68 -4.64
N PHE A 96 25.48 3.57 -3.91
CA PHE A 96 24.62 3.28 -2.75
C PHE A 96 24.74 4.35 -1.66
N HIS A 97 25.95 4.69 -1.24
CA HIS A 97 26.17 5.69 -0.19
C HIS A 97 25.85 7.12 -0.60
N LEU A 98 25.83 7.43 -1.89
CA LEU A 98 25.44 8.73 -2.42
C LEU A 98 23.92 8.90 -2.51
N ASN A 99 23.20 7.79 -2.73
CA ASN A 99 21.79 7.79 -3.04
C ASN A 99 20.87 7.37 -1.87
N ILE A 100 21.48 6.88 -0.75
CA ILE A 100 20.75 6.45 0.44
C ILE A 100 21.29 7.16 1.68
N PRO A 101 20.43 7.91 2.39
CA PRO A 101 20.84 8.52 3.66
C PRO A 101 21.31 7.48 4.68
N ARG A 102 22.34 7.82 5.44
CA ARG A 102 22.95 6.91 6.44
C ARG A 102 21.96 6.29 7.43
N LYS A 103 20.86 6.97 7.73
CA LYS A 103 19.79 6.47 8.63
C LYS A 103 19.10 5.21 8.14
N TYR A 104 19.22 4.87 6.84
CA TYR A 104 18.61 3.67 6.24
C TYR A 104 19.62 2.56 5.98
N ILE A 105 20.89 2.79 6.25
CA ILE A 105 21.92 1.76 6.15
C ILE A 105 21.91 0.97 7.46
N ILE A 106 21.24 -0.19 7.45
CA ILE A 106 21.00 -0.99 8.67
C ILE A 106 22.21 -1.90 8.98
N ALA A 107 22.99 -2.28 7.98
CA ALA A 107 24.16 -3.14 8.14
C ALA A 107 25.39 -2.59 7.42
N GLU A 108 26.56 -2.73 8.06
CA GLU A 108 27.85 -2.30 7.47
C GLU A 108 28.19 -3.01 6.14
N ASN A 109 27.56 -4.13 5.85
CA ASN A 109 27.77 -4.94 4.64
C ASN A 109 26.70 -4.72 3.57
N GLN A 110 25.83 -3.72 3.72
CA GLN A 110 24.79 -3.42 2.74
C GLN A 110 25.40 -2.64 1.56
N ASN A 111 25.66 -3.36 0.46
CA ASN A 111 26.42 -2.82 -0.69
C ASN A 111 25.53 -2.61 -1.93
N SER A 112 24.26 -2.99 -1.89
CA SER A 112 23.37 -2.93 -3.05
C SER A 112 21.92 -2.77 -2.65
N LEU A 113 21.15 -2.13 -3.50
CA LEU A 113 19.72 -1.91 -3.35
C LEU A 113 19.01 -2.07 -4.69
N LEU A 114 17.98 -2.89 -4.70
CA LEU A 114 17.00 -2.93 -5.78
C LEU A 114 15.74 -2.17 -5.34
N VAL A 115 15.34 -1.17 -6.10
CA VAL A 115 14.09 -0.44 -5.90
C VAL A 115 13.15 -0.78 -7.05
N VAL A 116 11.98 -1.34 -6.74
CA VAL A 116 11.00 -1.77 -7.74
C VAL A 116 9.66 -1.08 -7.49
N PRO A 117 9.35 -0.01 -8.25
CA PRO A 117 8.06 0.68 -8.12
C PRO A 117 6.90 -0.23 -8.52
N ILE A 118 5.83 -0.22 -7.74
CA ILE A 118 4.58 -0.91 -8.04
C ILE A 118 3.65 0.09 -8.69
N THR A 119 3.23 -0.19 -9.92
CA THR A 119 2.34 0.67 -10.69
C THR A 119 0.95 0.08 -10.82
N PHE A 120 -0.06 0.92 -10.68
CA PHE A 120 -1.44 0.60 -11.00
C PHE A 120 -2.06 1.77 -11.78
N ASN A 121 -2.68 1.49 -12.94
CA ASN A 121 -3.21 2.52 -13.84
C ASN A 121 -2.20 3.66 -14.12
N HIS A 122 -0.94 3.30 -14.40
CA HIS A 122 0.17 4.22 -14.68
C HIS A 122 0.60 5.12 -13.49
N VAL A 123 0.06 4.91 -12.31
CA VAL A 123 0.43 5.62 -11.09
C VAL A 123 1.26 4.71 -10.19
N VAL A 124 2.36 5.22 -9.62
CA VAL A 124 3.10 4.48 -8.59
C VAL A 124 2.31 4.55 -7.30
N VAL A 125 2.02 3.37 -6.74
CA VAL A 125 1.18 3.20 -5.53
C VAL A 125 1.95 2.57 -4.37
N GLY A 126 3.14 2.08 -4.65
CA GLY A 126 4.03 1.46 -3.68
C GLY A 126 5.36 1.09 -4.32
N TYR A 127 6.23 0.46 -3.56
CA TYR A 127 7.49 -0.08 -4.08
C TYR A 127 8.02 -1.19 -3.19
N PHE A 128 8.82 -2.06 -3.80
CA PHE A 128 9.67 -3.00 -3.09
C PHE A 128 11.08 -2.42 -2.94
N LEU A 129 11.71 -2.75 -1.83
CA LEU A 129 13.15 -2.63 -1.64
C LEU A 129 13.71 -4.04 -1.47
N GLY A 130 14.78 -4.37 -2.18
CA GLY A 130 15.52 -5.62 -2.02
C GLY A 130 16.97 -5.34 -1.68
N THR A 131 17.50 -6.06 -0.69
CA THR A 131 18.88 -5.93 -0.22
C THR A 131 19.52 -7.29 -0.03
N HIS A 132 20.85 -7.35 0.06
CA HIS A 132 21.61 -8.59 0.28
C HIS A 132 21.33 -9.64 -0.81
N PHE A 133 21.96 -9.45 -1.96
CA PHE A 133 21.82 -10.37 -3.08
C PHE A 133 22.78 -11.56 -2.93
N HIS A 134 22.26 -12.78 -3.12
CA HIS A 134 23.08 -14.01 -3.10
C HIS A 134 24.02 -14.15 -4.29
N LYS A 135 23.76 -13.43 -5.37
CA LYS A 135 24.52 -13.49 -6.64
C LYS A 135 24.78 -12.09 -7.17
N ASN A 136 25.74 -11.97 -8.07
CA ASN A 136 25.92 -10.75 -8.84
C ASN A 136 24.64 -10.42 -9.58
N PHE A 137 24.24 -9.17 -9.53
CA PHE A 137 23.01 -8.70 -10.15
C PHE A 137 23.11 -8.76 -11.68
N ASP A 138 22.12 -9.37 -12.31
CA ASP A 138 21.99 -9.41 -13.76
C ASP A 138 21.04 -8.25 -14.21
N PRO A 139 21.49 -7.35 -15.09
CA PRO A 139 20.64 -6.28 -15.62
C PRO A 139 19.34 -6.76 -16.26
N GLN A 140 19.27 -8.00 -16.75
CA GLN A 140 18.02 -8.57 -17.29
C GLN A 140 16.94 -8.69 -16.21
N LEU A 141 17.31 -8.83 -14.94
CA LEU A 141 16.38 -8.88 -13.80
C LEU A 141 15.57 -7.58 -13.63
N LEU A 142 16.07 -6.42 -14.11
CA LEU A 142 15.29 -5.17 -14.06
C LEU A 142 14.02 -5.26 -14.91
N MET A 143 14.10 -5.88 -16.10
CA MET A 143 12.91 -6.08 -16.93
C MET A 143 11.92 -7.02 -16.24
N GLU A 144 12.41 -8.11 -15.68
CA GLU A 144 11.60 -9.07 -14.93
C GLU A 144 10.96 -8.42 -13.69
N ALA A 145 11.71 -7.58 -12.96
CA ALA A 145 11.20 -6.84 -11.80
C ALA A 145 10.07 -5.87 -12.19
N ASN A 146 10.19 -5.19 -13.33
CA ASN A 146 9.13 -4.32 -13.84
C ASN A 146 7.86 -5.11 -14.20
N LEU A 147 7.99 -6.26 -14.83
CA LEU A 147 6.86 -7.14 -15.16
C LEU A 147 6.20 -7.67 -13.89
N PHE A 148 6.99 -8.17 -12.95
CA PHE A 148 6.50 -8.64 -11.66
C PHE A 148 5.73 -7.56 -10.91
N SER A 149 6.30 -6.36 -10.77
CA SER A 149 5.68 -5.26 -10.02
C SER A 149 4.37 -4.76 -10.65
N SER A 150 4.29 -4.77 -11.98
CA SER A 150 3.05 -4.44 -12.69
C SER A 150 1.93 -5.45 -12.37
N GLN A 151 2.25 -6.75 -12.38
CA GLN A 151 1.28 -7.78 -11.99
C GLN A 151 0.89 -7.69 -10.51
N VAL A 152 1.84 -7.37 -9.63
CA VAL A 152 1.53 -7.13 -8.20
C VAL A 152 0.59 -5.95 -8.03
N GLY A 153 0.78 -4.86 -8.76
CA GLY A 153 -0.13 -3.72 -8.76
C GLY A 153 -1.57 -4.16 -9.08
N GLU A 154 -1.76 -4.90 -10.16
CA GLU A 154 -3.07 -5.44 -10.54
C GLU A 154 -3.66 -6.37 -9.46
N MET A 155 -2.84 -7.26 -8.89
CA MET A 155 -3.32 -8.21 -7.87
C MET A 155 -3.72 -7.54 -6.56
N LEU A 156 -3.01 -6.50 -6.13
CA LEU A 156 -3.28 -5.82 -4.87
C LEU A 156 -4.46 -4.87 -5.01
N PHE A 157 -4.56 -4.12 -6.10
CA PHE A 157 -5.59 -3.10 -6.26
C PHE A 157 -6.91 -3.65 -6.83
N ASN A 158 -6.86 -4.76 -7.59
CA ASN A 158 -8.07 -5.51 -8.00
C ASN A 158 -8.50 -6.54 -6.95
N HIS A 159 -7.83 -6.61 -5.79
CA HIS A 159 -8.24 -7.49 -4.71
C HIS A 159 -9.60 -7.04 -4.14
N PRO A 160 -10.54 -7.97 -3.84
CA PRO A 160 -11.85 -7.63 -3.28
C PRO A 160 -11.81 -6.70 -2.08
N CYS A 161 -10.79 -6.80 -1.21
CA CYS A 161 -10.61 -5.87 -0.08
C CYS A 161 -10.41 -4.40 -0.50
N TYR A 162 -9.96 -4.13 -1.72
CA TYR A 162 -9.86 -2.77 -2.25
C TYR A 162 -11.08 -2.41 -3.11
N VAL A 163 -11.75 -3.42 -3.71
CA VAL A 163 -12.97 -3.26 -4.50
C VAL A 163 -14.22 -3.27 -3.60
N GLU A 164 -14.23 -4.07 -2.53
CA GLU A 164 -15.32 -4.14 -1.54
C GLU A 164 -15.50 -2.86 -0.70
N ASN A 165 -14.56 -1.92 -0.75
CA ASN A 165 -14.80 -0.58 -0.22
C ASN A 165 -15.91 0.17 -0.98
N ASN A 166 -16.41 -0.39 -2.09
CA ASN A 166 -17.54 0.14 -2.85
C ASN A 166 -18.90 -0.51 -2.53
N GLU A 167 -18.98 -1.51 -1.67
CA GLU A 167 -20.29 -2.06 -1.28
C GLU A 167 -21.07 -1.15 -0.33
N ILE A 168 -20.41 -0.28 0.42
CA ILE A 168 -21.10 0.74 1.21
C ILE A 168 -21.35 1.95 0.32
N LYS A 169 -22.32 1.83 -0.58
CA LYS A 169 -22.77 2.97 -1.39
C LYS A 169 -23.52 3.96 -0.50
N LEU A 170 -22.79 4.93 0.01
CA LEU A 170 -23.41 6.11 0.59
C LEU A 170 -23.99 6.97 -0.54
N SER A 171 -25.23 7.42 -0.39
CA SER A 171 -25.73 8.49 -1.24
C SER A 171 -24.91 9.79 -1.01
N LYS A 172 -24.96 10.73 -1.95
CA LYS A 172 -24.31 12.02 -1.78
C LYS A 172 -24.70 12.70 -0.47
N ARG A 173 -25.97 12.63 -0.08
CA ARG A 173 -26.48 13.22 1.16
C ARG A 173 -26.01 12.48 2.40
N GLU A 174 -25.95 11.18 2.39
CA GLU A 174 -25.38 10.39 3.50
C GLU A 174 -23.91 10.72 3.71
N PHE A 175 -23.15 10.85 2.62
CA PHE A 175 -21.74 11.22 2.68
C PHE A 175 -21.54 12.65 3.24
N GLU A 176 -22.31 13.64 2.74
CA GLU A 176 -22.27 15.02 3.25
C GLU A 176 -22.59 15.10 4.75
N VAL A 177 -23.63 14.38 5.19
CA VAL A 177 -24.01 14.32 6.60
C VAL A 177 -22.91 13.67 7.44
N MET A 178 -22.34 12.55 7.01
CA MET A 178 -21.29 11.87 7.77
C MET A 178 -19.99 12.67 7.82
N LYS A 179 -19.68 13.43 6.79
CA LYS A 179 -18.57 14.38 6.77
C LYS A 179 -18.76 15.46 7.85
N CYS A 180 -19.95 16.03 7.96
CA CYS A 180 -20.27 17.00 9.02
C CYS A 180 -20.19 16.36 10.43
N VAL A 181 -20.66 15.11 10.58
CA VAL A 181 -20.53 14.37 11.84
C VAL A 181 -19.06 14.15 12.21
N ALA A 182 -18.21 13.86 11.24
CA ALA A 182 -16.77 13.70 11.44
C ALA A 182 -16.09 15.00 11.91
N PHE A 183 -16.57 16.15 11.46
CA PHE A 183 -16.13 17.46 11.96
C PHE A 183 -16.72 17.83 13.35
N GLY A 184 -17.51 16.94 13.95
CA GLY A 184 -18.05 17.14 15.30
C GLY A 184 -19.37 17.90 15.37
N TYR A 185 -20.01 18.22 14.23
CA TYR A 185 -21.30 18.94 14.23
C TYR A 185 -22.43 18.10 14.84
N SER A 186 -23.29 18.75 15.62
CA SER A 186 -24.54 18.15 16.09
C SER A 186 -25.59 18.07 14.98
N SER A 187 -26.58 17.17 15.12
CA SER A 187 -27.65 17.03 14.14
C SER A 187 -28.40 18.33 13.86
N LYS A 188 -28.53 19.18 14.87
CA LYS A 188 -29.16 20.52 14.76
C LYS A 188 -28.32 21.48 13.91
N GLN A 189 -26.99 21.46 14.10
CA GLN A 189 -26.07 22.28 13.30
C GLN A 189 -26.02 21.83 11.86
N ILE A 190 -25.99 20.50 11.62
CA ILE A 190 -26.02 19.90 10.27
C ILE A 190 -27.34 20.24 9.57
N ALA A 191 -28.46 20.16 10.28
CA ALA A 191 -29.78 20.52 9.76
C ALA A 191 -29.83 21.98 9.27
N HIS A 192 -29.25 22.90 10.04
CA HIS A 192 -29.12 24.30 9.63
C HIS A 192 -28.17 24.48 8.44
N LEU A 193 -27.01 23.78 8.41
CA LEU A 193 -26.01 23.87 7.34
C LEU A 193 -26.53 23.34 5.99
N LEU A 194 -27.31 22.27 6.03
CA LEU A 194 -27.80 21.58 4.81
C LEU A 194 -29.25 21.98 4.46
N GLU A 195 -29.84 22.91 5.21
CA GLU A 195 -31.22 23.42 5.03
C GLU A 195 -32.28 22.32 5.00
N ILE A 196 -32.16 21.32 5.87
CA ILE A 196 -33.10 20.20 6.00
C ILE A 196 -33.45 19.97 7.48
N SER A 197 -34.49 19.18 7.76
CA SER A 197 -34.96 18.93 9.12
C SER A 197 -33.93 18.07 9.91
N GLU A 198 -33.85 18.32 11.24
CA GLU A 198 -33.04 17.53 12.16
C GLU A 198 -33.45 16.03 12.12
N THR A 199 -34.72 15.76 11.91
CA THR A 199 -35.26 14.39 11.76
C THR A 199 -34.66 13.71 10.53
N THR A 200 -34.56 14.42 9.42
CA THR A 200 -33.93 13.91 8.17
C THR A 200 -32.45 13.62 8.39
N ILE A 201 -31.70 14.48 9.10
CA ILE A 201 -30.30 14.22 9.46
C ILE A 201 -30.17 12.93 10.28
N LYS A 202 -31.03 12.75 11.30
CA LYS A 202 -31.03 11.54 12.12
C LYS A 202 -31.34 10.28 11.29
N GLN A 203 -32.21 10.40 10.28
CA GLN A 203 -32.50 9.30 9.35
C GLN A 203 -31.29 8.94 8.48
N TYR A 204 -30.56 9.93 7.93
CA TYR A 204 -29.33 9.68 7.18
C TYR A 204 -28.26 9.00 8.05
N ILE A 205 -28.03 9.49 9.27
CA ILE A 205 -27.08 8.86 10.19
C ILE A 205 -27.49 7.41 10.50
N LYS A 206 -28.78 7.16 10.77
CA LYS A 206 -29.29 5.81 11.03
C LYS A 206 -29.13 4.90 9.81
N SER A 207 -29.40 5.41 8.59
CA SER A 207 -29.18 4.67 7.34
C SER A 207 -27.72 4.28 7.16
N VAL A 208 -26.78 5.21 7.40
CA VAL A 208 -25.35 4.92 7.32
C VAL A 208 -24.94 3.89 8.37
N MET A 209 -25.37 4.04 9.63
CA MET A 209 -25.11 3.06 10.68
C MET A 209 -25.60 1.64 10.29
N SER A 210 -26.78 1.55 9.68
CA SER A 210 -27.30 0.27 9.16
C SER A 210 -26.43 -0.28 8.02
N LYS A 211 -26.05 0.56 7.06
CA LYS A 211 -25.20 0.18 5.93
C LYS A 211 -23.79 -0.27 6.36
N THR A 212 -23.26 0.33 7.42
CA THR A 212 -21.94 0.05 7.97
C THR A 212 -21.95 -0.99 9.09
N ASN A 213 -23.10 -1.49 9.48
CA ASN A 213 -23.30 -2.39 10.62
C ASN A 213 -22.64 -1.87 11.91
N THR A 214 -22.82 -0.59 12.21
CA THR A 214 -22.21 0.09 13.37
C THR A 214 -23.24 0.45 14.43
N SER A 215 -22.82 0.47 15.70
CA SER A 215 -23.71 0.62 16.86
C SER A 215 -24.03 2.08 17.21
N ASN A 216 -23.21 3.04 16.76
CA ASN A 216 -23.42 4.47 17.02
C ASN A 216 -22.71 5.32 15.98
N ARG A 217 -23.04 6.65 15.95
CA ARG A 217 -22.52 7.58 14.97
C ARG A 217 -20.99 7.72 14.98
N THR A 218 -20.37 7.64 16.18
CA THR A 218 -18.91 7.71 16.33
C THR A 218 -18.23 6.49 15.76
N HIS A 219 -18.79 5.30 16.02
CA HIS A 219 -18.34 4.05 15.42
C HIS A 219 -18.50 4.08 13.89
N ALA A 220 -19.62 4.62 13.37
CA ALA A 220 -19.81 4.79 11.93
C ALA A 220 -18.75 5.71 11.31
N VAL A 221 -18.43 6.83 11.94
CA VAL A 221 -17.35 7.73 11.48
C VAL A 221 -16.00 7.02 11.49
N ALA A 222 -15.63 6.35 12.60
CA ALA A 222 -14.38 5.61 12.70
C ALA A 222 -14.29 4.53 11.64
N PHE A 223 -15.37 3.79 11.40
CA PHE A 223 -15.46 2.78 10.35
C PHE A 223 -15.27 3.38 8.95
N LEU A 224 -15.91 4.51 8.65
CA LEU A 224 -15.79 5.17 7.35
C LEU A 224 -14.37 5.71 7.10
N PHE A 225 -13.66 6.22 8.14
CA PHE A 225 -12.25 6.57 8.05
C PHE A 225 -11.37 5.33 7.85
N GLN A 226 -11.61 4.26 8.61
CA GLN A 226 -10.88 3.00 8.47
C GLN A 226 -11.02 2.42 7.05
N LYS A 227 -12.20 2.56 6.45
CA LYS A 227 -12.51 2.15 5.07
C LYS A 227 -12.14 3.22 4.03
N ARG A 228 -11.54 4.34 4.43
CA ARG A 228 -11.14 5.46 3.55
C ARG A 228 -12.27 6.02 2.70
N ILE A 229 -13.51 5.89 3.16
CA ILE A 229 -14.69 6.51 2.54
C ILE A 229 -14.76 7.99 2.93
N LEU A 230 -14.36 8.33 4.17
CA LEU A 230 -14.09 9.69 4.63
C LEU A 230 -12.58 9.89 4.69
N THR A 231 -12.13 11.06 4.21
CA THR A 231 -10.74 11.54 4.23
C THR A 231 -10.69 12.94 4.85
#